data_7bb6679d3d6267b2f083bfbf324cf2b9
#
_entry.id   7bb6679d3d6267b2f083bfbf324cf2b9
#
_cell.length_a   1.000
_cell.length_b   1.000
_cell.length_c   1.000
_cell.angle_alpha   90.00
_cell.angle_beta   90.00
_cell.angle_gamma   90.00
#
_symmetry.space_group_name_H-M   'P 1'
#
loop_
_entity.id
_entity.type
_entity.pdbx_description
1 polymer ?
#
loop_
_entity_poly.entity_id
_entity_poly.type
_entity_poly.pdbx_seq_one_letter_code
_entity_poly.pdbx_strand_id
1 'polypeptide(L)'
;MEIQIDMYQTLAVSVLVLILGQFLKKRINFLEKFCIPAPVIGGLLFAVLTCVCYSLGIAEFTFDDTLREGCMVFFFTSVGLQANLKVLKSGGKSLFIFLGLVVVLIVSQNFLALGVSKLLHLDPLVGLCTGSIPMVGGHGTAGAFGPVLEDFDVKGATTICTAAATFG
;
A
#
# COMPACT_ATOMS: atom_id res chain seq x y z
N MET A 1 5.24 19.22 -18.65
CA MET A 1 6.38 18.51 -19.28
C MET A 1 6.35 17.10 -18.74
N GLU A 2 6.19 16.11 -19.62
CA GLU A 2 6.15 14.70 -19.19
C GLU A 2 7.59 14.19 -19.05
N ILE A 3 7.95 13.68 -17.88
CA ILE A 3 9.29 13.16 -17.58
C ILE A 3 9.14 11.67 -17.29
N GLN A 4 9.57 10.84 -18.24
CA GLN A 4 9.63 9.41 -18.06
C GLN A 4 10.93 9.05 -17.33
N ILE A 5 10.79 8.36 -16.22
CA ILE A 5 11.90 7.94 -15.36
C ILE A 5 12.08 6.44 -15.53
N ASP A 6 13.26 6.05 -16.06
CA ASP A 6 13.67 4.67 -16.27
C ASP A 6 13.83 3.90 -14.95
N MET A 7 13.81 2.57 -15.01
CA MET A 7 13.91 1.64 -13.88
C MET A 7 15.09 1.98 -12.93
N TYR A 8 16.28 2.27 -13.49
CA TYR A 8 17.46 2.61 -12.68
C TYR A 8 17.33 3.97 -12.00
N GLN A 9 16.75 4.94 -12.68
CA GLN A 9 16.48 6.26 -12.15
C GLN A 9 15.39 6.19 -11.07
N THR A 10 14.34 5.40 -11.29
CA THR A 10 13.29 5.13 -10.30
C THR A 10 13.88 4.53 -9.03
N LEU A 11 14.79 3.56 -9.16
CA LEU A 11 15.51 2.98 -8.03
C LEU A 11 16.34 4.03 -7.29
N ALA A 12 17.10 4.85 -8.00
CA ALA A 12 17.93 5.90 -7.40
C ALA A 12 17.08 6.91 -6.63
N VAL A 13 15.96 7.37 -7.22
CA VAL A 13 15.02 8.29 -6.58
C VAL A 13 14.40 7.65 -5.33
N SER A 14 13.97 6.39 -5.40
CA SER A 14 13.37 5.70 -4.25
C SER A 14 14.35 5.53 -3.09
N VAL A 15 15.63 5.26 -3.36
CA VAL A 15 16.68 5.20 -2.33
C VAL A 15 16.90 6.57 -1.68
N LEU A 16 16.97 7.66 -2.47
CA LEU A 16 17.11 9.01 -1.94
C LEU A 16 15.91 9.40 -1.07
N VAL A 17 14.69 9.10 -1.52
CA VAL A 17 13.45 9.34 -0.77
C VAL A 17 13.43 8.55 0.54
N LEU A 18 13.89 7.29 0.52
CA LEU A 18 14.01 6.47 1.71
C LEU A 18 15.01 7.04 2.73
N ILE A 19 16.19 7.47 2.27
CA ILE A 19 17.21 8.10 3.13
C ILE A 19 16.67 9.39 3.74
N LEU A 20 15.96 10.21 2.94
CA LEU A 20 15.31 11.41 3.42
C LEU A 20 14.27 11.09 4.50
N GLY A 21 13.43 10.08 4.27
CA GLY A 21 12.46 9.61 5.25
C GLY A 21 13.10 9.13 6.55
N GLN A 22 14.21 8.39 6.48
CA GLN A 22 14.97 7.97 7.66
C GLN A 22 15.57 9.15 8.41
N PHE A 23 16.11 10.13 7.69
CA PHE A 23 16.66 11.35 8.29
C PHE A 23 15.60 12.15 9.04
N LEU A 24 14.44 12.36 8.42
CA LEU A 24 13.32 13.08 9.06
C LEU A 24 12.78 12.33 10.27
N LYS A 25 12.63 11.00 10.17
CA LYS A 25 12.18 10.17 11.30
C LYS A 25 13.06 10.38 12.52
N LYS A 26 14.39 10.40 12.34
CA LYS A 26 15.36 10.63 13.44
C LYS A 26 15.34 12.07 13.98
N ARG A 27 14.93 13.04 13.19
CA ARG A 27 14.90 14.46 13.59
C ARG A 27 13.61 14.86 14.29
N ILE A 28 12.50 14.19 13.97
CA ILE A 28 11.16 14.54 14.45
C ILE A 28 10.70 13.45 15.42
N ASN A 29 10.85 13.68 16.72
CA ASN A 29 10.46 12.75 17.79
C ASN A 29 9.00 12.28 17.69
N PHE A 30 8.13 13.10 17.13
CA PHE A 30 6.72 12.75 16.88
C PHE A 30 6.59 11.55 15.94
N LEU A 31 7.34 11.52 14.83
CA LEU A 31 7.32 10.44 13.84
C LEU A 31 7.87 9.13 14.41
N GLU A 32 8.87 9.23 15.29
CA GLU A 32 9.43 8.08 15.99
C GLU A 32 8.46 7.53 17.04
N LYS A 33 7.82 8.40 17.81
CA LYS A 33 6.86 8.04 18.87
C LYS A 33 5.64 7.29 18.31
N PHE A 34 5.16 7.64 17.13
CA PHE A 34 4.03 6.98 16.46
C PHE A 34 4.46 5.79 15.59
N CYS A 35 5.73 5.38 15.66
CA CYS A 35 6.28 4.24 14.91
C CYS A 35 6.04 4.31 13.39
N ILE A 36 5.91 5.53 12.82
CA ILE A 36 5.66 5.69 11.38
C ILE A 36 6.86 5.17 10.59
N PRO A 37 6.66 4.27 9.60
CA PRO A 37 7.75 3.73 8.79
C PRO A 37 8.44 4.83 7.96
N ALA A 38 9.78 4.78 7.87
CA ALA A 38 10.54 5.75 7.08
C ALA A 38 10.12 5.84 5.60
N PRO A 39 9.78 4.72 4.92
CA PRO A 39 9.26 4.78 3.55
C PRO A 39 7.98 5.61 3.41
N VAL A 40 7.08 5.56 4.40
CA VAL A 40 5.83 6.34 4.40
C VAL A 40 6.14 7.84 4.52
N ILE A 41 7.06 8.21 5.40
CA ILE A 41 7.45 9.62 5.59
C ILE A 41 8.07 10.19 4.30
N GLY A 42 9.04 9.46 3.75
CA GLY A 42 9.70 9.87 2.51
C GLY A 42 8.74 9.89 1.33
N GLY A 43 7.94 8.84 1.18
CA GLY A 43 6.95 8.71 0.11
C GLY A 43 5.88 9.81 0.15
N LEU A 44 5.36 10.15 1.35
CA LEU A 44 4.38 11.23 1.49
C LEU A 44 4.96 12.60 1.09
N LEU A 45 6.19 12.90 1.52
CA LEU A 45 6.85 14.14 1.12
C LEU A 45 7.08 14.21 -0.39
N PHE A 46 7.52 13.10 -0.97
CA PHE A 46 7.74 13.01 -2.40
C PHE A 46 6.43 13.13 -3.18
N ALA A 47 5.34 12.50 -2.70
CA ALA A 47 4.01 12.62 -3.29
C ALA A 47 3.48 14.07 -3.24
N VAL A 48 3.68 14.79 -2.13
CA VAL A 48 3.32 16.19 -2.03
C VAL A 48 4.13 17.04 -3.01
N LEU A 49 5.42 16.78 -3.12
CA LEU A 49 6.30 17.49 -4.04
C LEU A 49 5.89 17.27 -5.51
N THR A 50 5.65 16.01 -5.90
CA THR A 50 5.19 15.69 -7.27
C THR A 50 3.80 16.25 -7.55
N CYS A 51 2.90 16.24 -6.57
CA CYS A 51 1.57 16.84 -6.68
C CYS A 51 1.64 18.35 -6.90
N VAL A 52 2.52 19.06 -6.18
CA VAL A 52 2.75 20.50 -6.39
C VAL A 52 3.34 20.77 -7.77
N CYS A 53 4.33 19.99 -8.22
CA CYS A 53 4.88 20.11 -9.56
C CYS A 53 3.82 19.89 -10.65
N TYR A 54 2.95 18.92 -10.46
CA TYR A 54 1.84 18.64 -11.36
C TYR A 54 0.83 19.78 -11.39
N SER A 55 0.40 20.28 -10.23
CA SER A 55 -0.60 21.36 -10.12
C SER A 55 -0.10 22.69 -10.68
N LEU A 56 1.19 22.97 -10.61
CA LEU A 56 1.83 24.12 -11.21
C LEU A 56 2.13 23.94 -12.72
N GLY A 57 1.82 22.78 -13.31
CA GLY A 57 2.08 22.48 -14.71
C GLY A 57 3.57 22.39 -15.08
N ILE A 58 4.46 22.21 -14.08
CA ILE A 58 5.91 22.18 -14.27
C ILE A 58 6.34 20.84 -14.87
N ALA A 59 5.94 19.73 -14.23
CA ALA A 59 6.34 18.39 -14.64
C ALA A 59 5.32 17.34 -14.18
N GLU A 60 5.13 16.35 -15.04
CA GLU A 60 4.42 15.10 -14.76
C GLU A 60 5.44 13.98 -14.79
N PHE A 61 5.54 13.23 -13.68
CA PHE A 61 6.53 12.15 -13.52
C PHE A 61 5.85 10.80 -13.74
N THR A 62 6.37 10.03 -14.68
CA THR A 62 5.97 8.63 -14.91
C THR A 62 7.13 7.72 -14.53
N PHE A 63 6.90 6.82 -13.57
CA PHE A 63 7.91 5.91 -13.04
C PHE A 63 7.76 4.51 -13.65
N ASP A 64 8.88 3.83 -13.85
CA ASP A 64 8.90 2.43 -14.25
C ASP A 64 8.64 1.53 -13.03
N ASP A 65 7.59 0.71 -13.10
CA ASP A 65 7.12 -0.16 -12.01
C ASP A 65 7.71 -1.58 -12.04
N THR A 66 8.50 -1.92 -13.06
CA THR A 66 9.02 -3.29 -13.28
C THR A 66 9.77 -3.83 -12.04
N LEU A 67 10.62 -2.99 -11.45
CA LEU A 67 11.38 -3.41 -10.26
C LEU A 67 10.48 -3.58 -9.02
N ARG A 68 9.46 -2.74 -8.86
CA ARG A 68 8.48 -2.87 -7.79
C ARG A 68 7.73 -4.20 -7.88
N GLU A 69 7.26 -4.55 -9.08
CA GLU A 69 6.56 -5.81 -9.33
C GLU A 69 7.46 -7.02 -9.07
N GLY A 70 8.69 -7.00 -9.55
CA GLY A 70 9.68 -8.03 -9.27
C GLY A 70 9.94 -8.20 -7.77
N CYS A 71 10.16 -7.11 -7.05
CA CYS A 71 10.36 -7.13 -5.59
C CYS A 71 9.12 -7.66 -4.85
N MET A 72 7.91 -7.35 -5.31
CA MET A 72 6.68 -7.88 -4.73
C MET A 72 6.57 -9.40 -4.91
N VAL A 73 6.91 -9.93 -6.08
CA VAL A 73 6.92 -11.39 -6.31
C VAL A 73 7.89 -12.06 -5.34
N PHE A 74 9.11 -11.54 -5.19
CA PHE A 74 10.09 -12.06 -4.23
C PHE A 74 9.60 -11.98 -2.78
N PHE A 75 8.99 -10.86 -2.40
CA PHE A 75 8.44 -10.67 -1.06
C PHE A 75 7.35 -11.70 -0.74
N PHE A 76 6.32 -11.82 -1.58
CA PHE A 76 5.23 -12.75 -1.34
C PHE A 76 5.66 -14.22 -1.46
N THR A 77 6.60 -14.54 -2.33
CA THR A 77 7.21 -15.87 -2.41
C THR A 77 7.92 -16.21 -1.10
N SER A 78 8.72 -15.28 -0.58
CA SER A 78 9.42 -15.46 0.70
C SER A 78 8.45 -15.68 1.86
N VAL A 79 7.38 -14.89 1.93
CA VAL A 79 6.32 -15.05 2.95
C VAL A 79 5.61 -16.41 2.80
N GLY A 80 5.30 -16.80 1.55
CA GLY A 80 4.67 -18.10 1.27
C GLY A 80 5.55 -19.29 1.68
N LEU A 81 6.85 -19.22 1.43
CA LEU A 81 7.81 -20.27 1.82
C LEU A 81 7.96 -20.39 3.35
N GLN A 82 7.74 -19.31 4.09
CA GLN A 82 7.77 -19.33 5.55
C GLN A 82 6.49 -19.94 6.16
N ALA A 83 5.42 -20.04 5.37
CA ALA A 83 4.16 -20.63 5.81
C ALA A 83 4.34 -22.14 6.09
N ASN A 84 4.46 -22.49 7.37
CA ASN A 84 4.69 -23.87 7.80
C ASN A 84 3.46 -24.40 8.56
N LEU A 85 2.82 -25.43 7.99
CA LEU A 85 1.65 -26.08 8.59
C LEU A 85 1.93 -26.68 9.98
N LYS A 86 3.18 -27.05 10.28
CA LYS A 86 3.55 -27.53 11.63
C LYS A 86 3.49 -26.41 12.64
N VAL A 87 3.97 -25.22 12.29
CA VAL A 87 3.89 -24.02 13.14
C VAL A 87 2.43 -23.60 13.33
N LEU A 88 1.62 -23.64 12.27
CA LEU A 88 0.18 -23.39 12.34
C LEU A 88 -0.53 -24.35 13.31
N LYS A 89 -0.22 -25.63 13.23
CA LYS A 89 -0.79 -26.64 14.15
C LYS A 89 -0.31 -26.47 15.60
N SER A 90 0.93 -26.02 15.82
CA SER A 90 1.47 -25.79 17.17
C SER A 90 0.79 -24.61 17.89
N GLY A 91 0.19 -23.67 17.17
CA GLY A 91 -0.59 -22.57 17.72
C GLY A 91 -1.90 -22.99 18.41
N GLY A 92 -2.32 -24.23 18.22
CA GLY A 92 -3.47 -24.83 18.90
C GLY A 92 -4.81 -24.14 18.60
N LYS A 93 -5.79 -24.38 19.48
CA LYS A 93 -7.16 -23.86 19.32
C LYS A 93 -7.23 -22.33 19.26
N SER A 94 -6.40 -21.64 20.03
CA SER A 94 -6.38 -20.17 20.07
C SER A 94 -6.04 -19.54 18.72
N LEU A 95 -5.11 -20.16 17.98
CA LEU A 95 -4.72 -19.68 16.66
C LEU A 95 -5.86 -19.87 15.63
N PHE A 96 -6.57 -21.00 15.68
CA PHE A 96 -7.72 -21.24 14.81
C PHE A 96 -8.89 -20.30 15.11
N ILE A 97 -9.16 -20.01 16.39
CA ILE A 97 -10.18 -19.02 16.78
C ILE A 97 -9.77 -17.63 16.28
N PHE A 98 -8.51 -17.24 16.46
CA PHE A 98 -8.00 -15.96 15.97
C PHE A 98 -8.11 -15.85 14.45
N LEU A 99 -7.73 -16.89 13.71
CA LEU A 99 -7.89 -16.93 12.25
C LEU A 99 -9.36 -16.75 11.84
N GLY A 100 -10.28 -17.43 12.52
CA GLY A 100 -11.72 -17.27 12.28
C GLY A 100 -12.19 -15.83 12.52
N LEU A 101 -11.72 -15.17 13.59
CA LEU A 101 -12.02 -13.78 13.88
C LEU A 101 -11.47 -12.84 12.80
N VAL A 102 -10.25 -13.08 12.31
CA VAL A 102 -9.66 -12.30 11.21
C VAL A 102 -10.48 -12.44 9.93
N VAL A 103 -10.93 -13.66 9.59
CA VAL A 103 -11.80 -13.86 8.42
C VAL A 103 -13.12 -13.08 8.57
N VAL A 104 -13.76 -13.15 9.73
CA VAL A 104 -14.98 -12.37 10.01
C VAL A 104 -14.71 -10.88 9.90
N LEU A 105 -13.57 -10.40 10.40
CA LEU A 105 -13.16 -9.00 10.29
C LEU A 105 -13.01 -8.57 8.82
N ILE A 106 -12.30 -9.35 8.01
CA ILE A 106 -12.11 -9.09 6.57
C ILE A 106 -13.46 -8.97 5.85
N VAL A 107 -14.34 -9.95 6.08
CA VAL A 107 -15.68 -9.98 5.47
C VAL A 107 -16.49 -8.75 5.91
N SER A 108 -16.47 -8.42 7.20
CA SER A 108 -17.18 -7.27 7.75
C SER A 108 -16.68 -5.95 7.19
N GLN A 109 -15.35 -5.77 7.07
CA GLN A 109 -14.74 -4.58 6.48
C GLN A 109 -15.14 -4.41 5.01
N ASN A 110 -15.14 -5.50 4.23
CA ASN A 110 -15.54 -5.42 2.83
C ASN A 110 -17.03 -5.08 2.68
N PHE A 111 -17.91 -5.70 3.47
CA PHE A 111 -19.33 -5.34 3.45
C PHE A 111 -19.57 -3.88 3.85
N LEU A 112 -18.86 -3.39 4.86
CA LEU A 112 -18.95 -2.00 5.30
C LEU A 112 -18.46 -1.06 4.19
N ALA A 113 -17.30 -1.37 3.59
CA ALA A 113 -16.72 -0.57 2.51
C ALA A 113 -17.64 -0.50 1.28
N LEU A 114 -18.21 -1.64 0.86
CA LEU A 114 -19.20 -1.72 -0.22
C LEU A 114 -20.48 -0.93 0.13
N GLY A 115 -20.94 -1.02 1.39
CA GLY A 115 -22.11 -0.30 1.85
C GLY A 115 -21.92 1.22 1.84
N VAL A 116 -20.76 1.68 2.31
CA VAL A 116 -20.42 3.12 2.30
C VAL A 116 -20.22 3.63 0.86
N SER A 117 -19.56 2.89 -0.01
CA SER A 117 -19.40 3.26 -1.41
C SER A 117 -20.74 3.41 -2.10
N LYS A 118 -21.66 2.47 -1.88
CA LYS A 118 -23.01 2.54 -2.43
C LYS A 118 -23.81 3.73 -1.89
N LEU A 119 -23.66 4.05 -0.60
CA LEU A 119 -24.29 5.22 0.02
C LEU A 119 -23.76 6.54 -0.57
N LEU A 120 -22.48 6.59 -0.91
CA LEU A 120 -21.83 7.75 -1.52
C LEU A 120 -21.99 7.80 -3.05
N HIS A 121 -22.73 6.86 -3.65
CA HIS A 121 -22.88 6.73 -5.09
C HIS A 121 -21.55 6.54 -5.84
N LEU A 122 -20.57 5.91 -5.20
CA LEU A 122 -19.30 5.52 -5.79
C LEU A 122 -19.38 4.08 -6.31
N ASP A 123 -18.44 3.74 -7.21
CA ASP A 123 -18.31 2.35 -7.64
C ASP A 123 -18.02 1.44 -6.46
N PRO A 124 -18.73 0.31 -6.30
CA PRO A 124 -18.49 -0.64 -5.21
C PRO A 124 -17.04 -1.14 -5.14
N LEU A 125 -16.37 -1.28 -6.28
CA LEU A 125 -14.96 -1.71 -6.33
C LEU A 125 -14.01 -0.66 -5.73
N VAL A 126 -14.35 0.64 -5.81
CA VAL A 126 -13.63 1.71 -5.09
C VAL A 126 -13.70 1.48 -3.57
N GLY A 127 -14.81 0.93 -3.08
CA GLY A 127 -14.94 0.53 -1.68
C GLY A 127 -13.92 -0.52 -1.28
N LEU A 128 -13.63 -1.49 -2.13
CA LEU A 128 -12.61 -2.51 -1.84
C LEU A 128 -11.21 -1.91 -1.72
N CYS A 129 -10.93 -0.82 -2.44
CA CYS A 129 -9.67 -0.08 -2.33
C CYS A 129 -9.45 0.54 -0.93
N THR A 130 -10.51 0.73 -0.16
CA THR A 130 -10.48 1.26 1.21
C THR A 130 -10.90 0.22 2.27
N GLY A 131 -11.25 -0.98 1.84
CA GLY A 131 -11.67 -2.09 2.67
C GLY A 131 -10.52 -2.91 3.25
N SER A 132 -10.68 -4.22 3.27
CA SER A 132 -9.72 -5.14 3.87
C SER A 132 -8.36 -5.19 3.14
N ILE A 133 -8.31 -4.87 1.85
CA ILE A 133 -7.07 -4.86 1.06
C ILE A 133 -6.00 -4.00 1.74
N PRO A 134 -6.23 -2.68 1.95
CA PRO A 134 -5.26 -1.85 2.64
C PRO A 134 -5.28 -2.02 4.16
N MET A 135 -6.45 -2.23 4.78
CA MET A 135 -6.59 -2.19 6.24
C MET A 135 -6.05 -3.43 6.95
N VAL A 136 -6.15 -4.61 6.34
CA VAL A 136 -5.61 -5.87 6.90
C VAL A 136 -4.28 -6.22 6.25
N GLY A 137 -4.16 -6.04 4.96
CA GLY A 137 -2.98 -6.43 4.21
C GLY A 137 -1.90 -5.36 4.09
N GLY A 138 -2.24 -4.08 4.31
CA GLY A 138 -1.32 -2.95 4.25
C GLY A 138 -0.83 -2.62 2.84
N HIS A 139 0.32 -1.94 2.76
CA HIS A 139 0.89 -1.48 1.48
C HIS A 139 1.24 -2.63 0.51
N GLY A 140 1.63 -3.80 1.05
CA GLY A 140 1.97 -4.96 0.21
C GLY A 140 0.78 -5.45 -0.60
N THR A 141 -0.35 -5.68 0.04
CA THR A 141 -1.59 -6.10 -0.62
C THR A 141 -2.22 -4.98 -1.43
N ALA A 142 -2.15 -3.73 -0.97
CA ALA A 142 -2.56 -2.56 -1.74
C ALA A 142 -1.82 -2.48 -3.08
N GLY A 143 -0.50 -2.67 -3.06
CA GLY A 143 0.32 -2.69 -4.27
C GLY A 143 0.07 -3.89 -5.18
N ALA A 144 -0.30 -5.06 -4.62
CA ALA A 144 -0.60 -6.26 -5.39
C ALA A 144 -1.99 -6.22 -6.04
N PHE A 145 -3.01 -5.77 -5.30
CA PHE A 145 -4.40 -5.77 -5.76
C PHE A 145 -4.83 -4.47 -6.43
N GLY A 146 -4.12 -3.34 -6.20
CA GLY A 146 -4.41 -2.07 -6.84
C GLY A 146 -4.44 -2.18 -8.37
N PRO A 147 -3.35 -2.66 -9.03
CA PRO A 147 -3.33 -2.86 -10.48
C PRO A 147 -4.42 -3.81 -10.98
N VAL A 148 -4.71 -4.89 -10.23
CA VAL A 148 -5.79 -5.82 -10.58
C VAL A 148 -7.15 -5.13 -10.59
N LEU A 149 -7.40 -4.21 -9.64
CA LEU A 149 -8.64 -3.43 -9.63
C LEU A 149 -8.68 -2.39 -10.77
N GLU A 150 -7.53 -1.88 -11.21
CA GLU A 150 -7.43 -1.02 -12.39
C GLU A 150 -7.79 -1.79 -13.67
N ASP A 151 -7.43 -3.07 -13.77
CA ASP A 151 -7.84 -3.97 -14.85
C ASP A 151 -9.37 -4.18 -14.90
N PHE A 152 -10.05 -3.97 -13.76
CA PHE A 152 -11.52 -3.95 -13.66
C PHE A 152 -12.13 -2.53 -13.83
N ASP A 153 -11.44 -1.63 -14.52
CA ASP A 153 -11.87 -0.25 -14.82
C ASP A 153 -11.98 0.69 -13.59
N VAL A 154 -11.41 0.32 -12.44
CA VAL A 154 -11.34 1.21 -11.28
C VAL A 154 -10.15 2.16 -11.41
N LYS A 155 -10.35 3.29 -12.06
CA LYS A 155 -9.29 4.27 -12.30
C LYS A 155 -8.65 4.76 -10.99
N GLY A 156 -7.33 4.65 -10.91
CA GLY A 156 -6.55 5.09 -9.76
C GLY A 156 -6.66 4.19 -8.53
N ALA A 157 -7.11 2.93 -8.69
CA ALA A 157 -7.25 1.97 -7.59
C ALA A 157 -5.94 1.77 -6.83
N THR A 158 -4.81 1.67 -7.52
CA THR A 158 -3.48 1.55 -6.90
C THR A 158 -3.19 2.72 -5.96
N THR A 159 -3.49 3.94 -6.41
CA THR A 159 -3.29 5.16 -5.63
C THR A 159 -4.21 5.19 -4.40
N ILE A 160 -5.50 4.87 -4.59
CA ILE A 160 -6.50 4.84 -3.52
C ILE A 160 -6.13 3.78 -2.47
N CYS A 161 -5.80 2.55 -2.91
CA CYS A 161 -5.38 1.47 -2.02
C CYS A 161 -4.12 1.85 -1.21
N THR A 162 -3.13 2.42 -1.86
CA THR A 162 -1.86 2.82 -1.20
C THR A 162 -2.07 3.96 -0.21
N ALA A 163 -2.88 4.96 -0.59
CA ALA A 163 -3.26 6.04 0.32
C ALA A 163 -4.02 5.50 1.55
N ALA A 164 -5.01 4.63 1.33
CA ALA A 164 -5.76 4.02 2.42
C ALA A 164 -4.87 3.16 3.33
N ALA A 165 -3.90 2.42 2.78
CA ALA A 165 -2.93 1.62 3.55
C ALA A 165 -2.01 2.46 4.45
N THR A 166 -1.92 3.78 4.22
CA THR A 166 -1.16 4.68 5.10
C THR A 166 -1.90 4.94 6.43
N PHE A 167 -3.21 4.77 6.45
CA PHE A 167 -4.07 4.98 7.62
C PHE A 167 -4.48 3.67 8.31
N GLY A 168 -4.34 2.52 7.63
CA GLY A 168 -4.73 1.18 8.08
C GLY A 168 -3.70 0.39 8.87
#